data_6545a62e281a59938d0193ebde1163c1
#
_entry.id   6545a62e281a59938d0193ebde1163c1
#
_cell.length_a   1.000
_cell.length_b   1.000
_cell.length_c   1.000
_cell.angle_alpha   90.00
_cell.angle_beta   90.00
_cell.angle_gamma   90.00
#
_symmetry.space_group_name_H-M   'P 1'
#
loop_
_entity.id
_entity.type
_entity.pdbx_description
1 polymer ?
#
loop_
_entity_poly.entity_id
_entity_poly.type
_entity_poly.pdbx_seq_one_letter_code
_entity_poly.pdbx_strand_id
1 'polypeptide(L)'
;RGAHYQDMEKWPSYWMGLPPMHYATHAISPVLALANTHAKSVHCFGSGVMRKELINQYNNPYPVETAIFELEYETPLAAEVTRSLFQTARDYTESFNIYGEKGTFEWQQLENDNPVVFEMNPDDKSSHIPSLGRGNKITFEHINVPDRQDLLPKEIARFTKEEIFNKDKEHLSFIQGGGHHGSHPHLVNEFVLSIHENRQPWPNGSITANWAAAGICAHESAMEGGRKILIPNFQKDFE
;
A
#
# COMPACT_ATOMS: atom_id res chain seq x y z
N ARG A 1 -11.09 -13.75 7.21
CA ARG A 1 -10.71 -12.55 8.02
C ARG A 1 -11.61 -12.37 9.23
N GLY A 2 -12.92 -12.71 9.18
CA GLY A 2 -13.80 -12.75 10.35
C GLY A 2 -13.41 -13.78 11.41
N ALA A 3 -12.79 -14.89 11.04
CA ALA A 3 -12.36 -15.94 11.96
C ALA A 3 -11.31 -15.46 12.98
N HIS A 4 -10.48 -14.49 12.65
CA HIS A 4 -9.48 -13.94 13.57
C HIS A 4 -10.09 -13.18 14.75
N TYR A 5 -11.34 -12.74 14.63
CA TYR A 5 -12.04 -12.00 15.69
C TYR A 5 -12.91 -12.90 16.60
N GLN A 6 -13.29 -14.10 16.14
CA GLN A 6 -14.20 -14.97 16.87
C GLN A 6 -13.55 -15.76 18.01
N ASP A 7 -12.21 -15.91 18.00
CA ASP A 7 -11.47 -16.66 19.02
C ASP A 7 -10.49 -15.77 19.82
N MET A 8 -10.76 -14.47 19.91
CA MET A 8 -9.85 -13.48 20.54
C MET A 8 -9.56 -13.76 22.01
N GLU A 9 -10.48 -14.37 22.75
CA GLU A 9 -10.26 -14.75 24.15
C GLU A 9 -9.30 -15.93 24.30
N LYS A 10 -9.27 -16.85 23.32
CA LYS A 10 -8.41 -18.05 23.35
C LYS A 10 -7.04 -17.80 22.74
N TRP A 11 -6.97 -16.96 21.70
CA TRP A 11 -5.76 -16.70 20.93
C TRP A 11 -5.62 -15.20 20.65
N PRO A 12 -5.15 -14.41 21.61
CA PRO A 12 -4.91 -12.99 21.37
C PRO A 12 -3.91 -12.83 20.25
N SER A 13 -4.40 -12.46 19.08
CA SER A 13 -3.56 -12.20 17.92
C SER A 13 -2.72 -10.95 18.17
N TYR A 14 -1.45 -10.98 17.74
CA TYR A 14 -0.60 -9.79 17.74
C TYR A 14 -1.17 -8.63 16.90
N TRP A 15 -2.14 -8.91 16.04
CA TRP A 15 -2.87 -7.90 15.27
C TRP A 15 -3.84 -7.06 16.10
N MET A 16 -4.26 -7.55 17.28
CA MET A 16 -5.24 -6.84 18.09
C MET A 16 -4.73 -5.49 18.55
N GLY A 17 -5.42 -4.42 18.15
CA GLY A 17 -5.08 -3.05 18.53
C GLY A 17 -3.78 -2.54 17.90
N LEU A 18 -3.24 -3.24 16.90
CA LEU A 18 -2.09 -2.76 16.15
C LEU A 18 -2.35 -1.34 15.66
N PRO A 19 -1.42 -0.39 15.86
CA PRO A 19 -1.55 0.93 15.28
C PRO A 19 -1.75 0.84 13.76
N PRO A 20 -2.76 1.51 13.20
CA PRO A 20 -3.03 1.44 11.76
C PRO A 20 -1.81 1.75 10.90
N MET A 21 -1.01 2.75 11.29
CA MET A 21 0.21 3.13 10.57
C MET A 21 1.36 2.12 10.67
N HIS A 22 1.38 1.20 11.67
CA HIS A 22 2.34 0.09 11.65
C HIS A 22 2.10 -0.88 10.47
N TYR A 23 0.94 -0.77 9.81
CA TYR A 23 0.60 -1.52 8.60
C TYR A 23 0.51 -0.62 7.35
N ALA A 24 1.18 0.53 7.38
CA ALA A 24 1.11 1.52 6.29
C ALA A 24 1.88 1.10 5.03
N THR A 25 2.78 0.14 5.10
CA THR A 25 3.58 -0.32 3.94
C THR A 25 2.69 -0.66 2.73
N HIS A 26 1.52 -1.23 2.94
CA HIS A 26 0.55 -1.55 1.88
C HIS A 26 -0.03 -0.33 1.15
N ALA A 27 0.07 0.86 1.74
CA ALA A 27 -0.42 2.09 1.15
C ALA A 27 0.72 3.00 0.66
N ILE A 28 1.79 3.12 1.46
CA ILE A 28 2.89 4.06 1.14
C ILE A 28 3.93 3.43 0.20
N SER A 29 4.19 2.11 0.28
CA SER A 29 5.24 1.49 -0.52
C SER A 29 5.02 1.57 -2.03
N PRO A 30 3.78 1.44 -2.58
CA PRO A 30 3.58 1.63 -4.01
C PRO A 30 3.93 3.04 -4.47
N VAL A 31 3.59 4.05 -3.67
CA VAL A 31 3.89 5.46 -3.97
C VAL A 31 5.39 5.72 -3.95
N LEU A 32 6.09 5.23 -2.91
CA LEU A 32 7.54 5.38 -2.79
C LEU A 32 8.29 4.62 -3.89
N ALA A 33 7.81 3.42 -4.26
CA ALA A 33 8.38 2.61 -5.32
C ALA A 33 8.23 3.28 -6.70
N LEU A 34 7.04 3.81 -7.01
CA LEU A 34 6.77 4.49 -8.28
C LEU A 34 7.55 5.80 -8.42
N ALA A 35 7.65 6.57 -7.33
CA ALA A 35 8.44 7.80 -7.30
C ALA A 35 9.95 7.54 -7.17
N ASN A 36 10.36 6.29 -6.94
CA ASN A 36 11.74 5.88 -6.67
C ASN A 36 12.40 6.75 -5.57
N THR A 37 11.72 6.87 -4.43
CA THR A 37 12.13 7.77 -3.35
C THR A 37 11.83 7.19 -1.96
N HIS A 38 12.12 7.96 -0.93
CA HIS A 38 11.78 7.66 0.46
C HIS A 38 11.08 8.85 1.13
N ALA A 39 10.36 8.58 2.21
CA ALA A 39 9.75 9.61 3.03
C ALA A 39 10.80 10.20 4.00
N LYS A 40 10.90 11.53 4.06
CA LYS A 40 11.87 12.23 4.94
C LYS A 40 11.26 12.78 6.22
N SER A 41 9.97 13.05 6.22
CA SER A 41 9.24 13.48 7.42
C SER A 41 7.75 13.20 7.32
N VAL A 42 7.06 13.21 8.46
CA VAL A 42 5.63 12.94 8.53
C VAL A 42 4.95 13.78 9.60
N HIS A 43 3.70 14.15 9.32
CA HIS A 43 2.68 14.58 10.27
C HIS A 43 1.55 13.58 10.23
N CYS A 44 1.08 13.10 11.39
CA CYS A 44 -0.01 12.13 11.47
C CYS A 44 -0.97 12.45 12.60
N PHE A 45 -2.25 12.22 12.38
CA PHE A 45 -3.30 12.40 13.37
C PHE A 45 -4.12 11.12 13.52
N GLY A 46 -4.40 10.76 14.77
CA GLY A 46 -5.31 9.69 15.09
C GLY A 46 -6.76 10.16 15.11
N SER A 47 -7.69 9.30 14.73
CA SER A 47 -9.13 9.58 14.69
C SER A 47 -9.93 8.47 15.33
N GLY A 48 -11.03 8.83 15.98
CA GLY A 48 -11.92 7.92 16.69
C GLY A 48 -11.35 7.44 18.02
N VAL A 49 -12.04 6.47 18.61
CA VAL A 49 -11.64 5.84 19.87
C VAL A 49 -11.62 4.33 19.68
N MET A 50 -10.50 3.72 19.92
CA MET A 50 -10.35 2.27 19.85
C MET A 50 -11.27 1.62 20.90
N ARG A 51 -12.00 0.58 20.50
CA ARG A 51 -12.82 -0.20 21.41
C ARG A 51 -11.93 -0.85 22.47
N LYS A 52 -12.40 -0.86 23.71
CA LYS A 52 -11.61 -1.32 24.88
C LYS A 52 -11.10 -2.75 24.73
N GLU A 53 -11.92 -3.63 24.15
CA GLU A 53 -11.56 -5.03 23.90
C GLU A 53 -10.44 -5.21 22.87
N LEU A 54 -10.14 -4.18 22.08
CA LEU A 54 -9.06 -4.18 21.09
C LEU A 54 -7.76 -3.55 21.63
N ILE A 55 -7.82 -2.80 22.74
CA ILE A 55 -6.65 -2.19 23.35
C ILE A 55 -5.85 -3.28 24.08
N ASN A 56 -4.62 -3.51 23.62
CA ASN A 56 -3.73 -4.53 24.17
C ASN A 56 -2.30 -3.99 24.33
N GLN A 57 -1.31 -4.82 24.03
CA GLN A 57 0.13 -4.52 24.18
C GLN A 57 0.60 -3.22 23.48
N TYR A 58 -0.10 -2.75 22.48
CA TYR A 58 0.27 -1.53 21.75
C TYR A 58 -0.25 -0.25 22.43
N ASN A 59 -1.24 -0.38 23.31
CA ASN A 59 -1.90 0.76 23.97
C ASN A 59 -2.33 1.86 22.98
N ASN A 60 -2.66 1.48 21.74
CA ASN A 60 -3.07 2.39 20.69
C ASN A 60 -4.51 2.85 20.89
N PRO A 61 -4.78 4.18 21.04
CA PRO A 61 -6.12 4.70 21.23
C PRO A 61 -6.89 4.90 19.92
N TYR A 62 -6.25 4.83 18.76
CA TYR A 62 -6.81 5.26 17.48
C TYR A 62 -7.14 4.09 16.56
N PRO A 63 -8.41 3.92 16.12
CA PRO A 63 -8.80 2.96 15.11
C PRO A 63 -8.43 3.40 13.68
N VAL A 64 -8.24 4.70 13.46
CA VAL A 64 -7.87 5.29 12.17
C VAL A 64 -6.73 6.27 12.38
N GLU A 65 -5.76 6.25 11.49
CA GLU A 65 -4.66 7.22 11.45
C GLU A 65 -4.52 7.77 10.02
N THR A 66 -4.34 9.09 9.93
CA THR A 66 -4.13 9.80 8.65
C THR A 66 -2.83 10.60 8.72
N ALA A 67 -1.94 10.33 7.78
CA ALA A 67 -0.60 10.90 7.70
C ALA A 67 -0.39 11.66 6.41
N ILE A 68 0.39 12.74 6.50
CA ILE A 68 0.99 13.45 5.36
C ILE A 68 2.50 13.26 5.43
N PHE A 69 3.05 12.60 4.43
CA PHE A 69 4.48 12.38 4.26
C PHE A 69 5.08 13.41 3.31
N GLU A 70 6.17 14.03 3.70
CA GLU A 70 7.04 14.78 2.82
C GLU A 70 8.07 13.80 2.21
N LEU A 71 8.13 13.71 0.89
CA LEU A 71 9.01 12.80 0.19
C LEU A 71 10.30 13.49 -0.25
N GLU A 72 11.40 12.76 -0.30
CA GLU A 72 12.66 13.26 -0.87
C GLU A 72 12.58 13.20 -2.38
N TYR A 73 12.48 14.35 -3.03
CA TYR A 73 12.35 14.48 -4.46
C TYR A 73 12.92 15.82 -4.94
N GLU A 74 13.21 15.95 -6.25
CA GLU A 74 13.77 17.19 -6.83
C GLU A 74 12.84 18.40 -6.65
N THR A 75 11.55 18.17 -6.69
CA THR A 75 10.50 19.17 -6.42
C THR A 75 9.69 18.77 -5.19
N PRO A 76 9.02 19.70 -4.50
CA PRO A 76 8.16 19.34 -3.38
C PRO A 76 7.13 18.27 -3.76
N LEU A 77 7.19 17.14 -3.07
CA LEU A 77 6.30 16.00 -3.28
C LEU A 77 5.78 15.52 -1.93
N ALA A 78 4.48 15.28 -1.83
CA ALA A 78 3.84 14.79 -0.64
C ALA A 78 2.93 13.60 -0.94
N ALA A 79 2.79 12.70 0.04
CA ALA A 79 1.85 11.60 0.00
C ALA A 79 0.91 11.66 1.21
N GLU A 80 -0.39 11.51 0.99
CA GLU A 80 -1.37 11.29 2.03
C GLU A 80 -1.64 9.79 2.18
N VAL A 81 -1.67 9.31 3.41
CA VAL A 81 -2.02 7.92 3.72
C VAL A 81 -3.02 7.88 4.85
N THR A 82 -4.16 7.25 4.61
CA THR A 82 -5.14 6.92 5.65
C THR A 82 -5.24 5.42 5.82
N ARG A 83 -5.08 4.95 7.06
CA ARG A 83 -5.20 3.53 7.43
C ARG A 83 -6.21 3.30 8.52
N SER A 84 -6.97 2.23 8.35
CA SER A 84 -7.85 1.67 9.38
C SER A 84 -7.78 0.15 9.33
N LEU A 85 -7.75 -0.51 10.48
CA LEU A 85 -7.64 -1.97 10.56
C LEU A 85 -8.88 -2.65 11.15
N PHE A 86 -9.64 -1.98 12.04
CA PHE A 86 -10.59 -2.69 12.90
C PHE A 86 -12.02 -2.15 12.91
N GLN A 87 -12.23 -0.86 12.71
CA GLN A 87 -13.51 -0.20 13.01
C GLN A 87 -14.10 0.54 11.81
N THR A 88 -13.89 0.04 10.61
CA THR A 88 -14.54 0.55 9.41
C THR A 88 -15.51 -0.48 8.82
N ALA A 89 -16.58 0.00 8.21
CA ALA A 89 -17.57 -0.85 7.56
C ALA A 89 -17.15 -1.30 6.17
N ARG A 90 -16.09 -0.70 5.59
CA ARG A 90 -15.56 -1.11 4.29
C ARG A 90 -14.78 -2.41 4.38
N ASP A 91 -14.94 -3.28 3.41
CA ASP A 91 -14.07 -4.43 3.23
C ASP A 91 -12.63 -4.00 3.01
N TYR A 92 -11.70 -4.94 3.24
CA TYR A 92 -10.29 -4.68 3.07
C TYR A 92 -9.98 -4.21 1.65
N THR A 93 -9.30 -3.07 1.55
CA THR A 93 -8.79 -2.53 0.30
C THR A 93 -7.39 -1.96 0.52
N GLU A 94 -6.54 -2.12 -0.49
CA GLU A 94 -5.25 -1.47 -0.62
C GLU A 94 -5.30 -0.68 -1.91
N SER A 95 -5.15 0.62 -1.82
CA SER A 95 -5.33 1.52 -2.95
C SER A 95 -4.41 2.71 -2.86
N PHE A 96 -4.13 3.31 -4.00
CA PHE A 96 -3.43 4.58 -4.12
C PHE A 96 -3.91 5.35 -5.35
N ASN A 97 -3.79 6.65 -5.29
CA ASN A 97 -4.03 7.54 -6.41
C ASN A 97 -2.76 8.35 -6.67
N ILE A 98 -2.54 8.75 -7.93
CA ILE A 98 -1.42 9.60 -8.32
C ILE A 98 -1.98 10.76 -9.14
N TYR A 99 -1.72 11.98 -8.69
CA TYR A 99 -2.16 13.20 -9.35
C TYR A 99 -0.96 13.91 -9.97
N GLY A 100 -0.83 13.82 -11.29
CA GLY A 100 0.22 14.47 -12.06
C GLY A 100 -0.33 15.54 -13.00
N GLU A 101 0.55 16.41 -13.46
CA GLU A 101 0.20 17.50 -14.38
C GLU A 101 -0.34 17.00 -15.73
N LYS A 102 0.25 15.92 -16.25
CA LYS A 102 -0.07 15.36 -17.59
C LYS A 102 -0.97 14.13 -17.53
N GLY A 103 -0.99 13.45 -16.41
CA GLY A 103 -1.78 12.25 -16.21
C GLY A 103 -2.11 12.04 -14.74
N THR A 104 -3.23 11.38 -14.49
CA THR A 104 -3.70 11.01 -13.16
C THR A 104 -4.11 9.54 -13.19
N PHE A 105 -3.73 8.81 -12.16
CA PHE A 105 -4.18 7.44 -11.92
C PHE A 105 -5.06 7.41 -10.68
N GLU A 106 -6.26 6.85 -10.80
CA GLU A 106 -7.16 6.63 -9.67
C GLU A 106 -7.51 5.15 -9.53
N TRP A 107 -7.31 4.62 -8.33
CA TRP A 107 -7.69 3.25 -7.99
C TRP A 107 -9.21 3.10 -8.00
N GLN A 108 -9.69 1.90 -8.36
CA GLN A 108 -11.12 1.62 -8.38
C GLN A 108 -11.77 1.75 -6.99
N GLN A 109 -13.02 2.19 -6.96
CA GLN A 109 -13.79 2.32 -5.72
C GLN A 109 -14.32 0.98 -5.20
N LEU A 110 -14.66 0.05 -6.10
CA LEU A 110 -15.16 -1.28 -5.77
C LEU A 110 -14.24 -2.33 -6.39
N GLU A 111 -14.15 -3.51 -5.77
CA GLU A 111 -13.27 -4.60 -6.22
C GLU A 111 -13.56 -5.04 -7.65
N ASN A 112 -14.82 -4.93 -8.11
CA ASN A 112 -15.23 -5.35 -9.46
C ASN A 112 -15.07 -4.26 -10.53
N ASP A 113 -14.64 -3.07 -10.13
CA ASP A 113 -14.35 -1.97 -11.06
C ASP A 113 -12.88 -2.05 -11.51
N ASN A 114 -12.56 -1.29 -12.53
CA ASN A 114 -11.20 -1.11 -13.01
C ASN A 114 -10.65 0.26 -12.63
N PRO A 115 -9.35 0.40 -12.41
CA PRO A 115 -8.71 1.69 -12.23
C PRO A 115 -8.91 2.59 -13.45
N VAL A 116 -8.80 3.89 -13.23
CA VAL A 116 -8.98 4.91 -14.27
C VAL A 116 -7.68 5.68 -14.46
N VAL A 117 -7.30 5.87 -15.71
CA VAL A 117 -6.22 6.78 -16.11
C VAL A 117 -6.82 7.99 -16.82
N PHE A 118 -6.43 9.17 -16.40
CA PHE A 118 -6.74 10.43 -17.04
C PHE A 118 -5.48 10.95 -17.73
N GLU A 119 -5.61 11.38 -18.98
CA GLU A 119 -4.51 11.94 -19.75
C GLU A 119 -4.87 13.30 -20.33
N MET A 120 -3.98 14.26 -20.17
CA MET A 120 -4.09 15.58 -20.77
C MET A 120 -3.44 15.58 -22.14
N ASN A 121 -4.20 15.94 -23.17
CA ASN A 121 -3.64 16.19 -24.49
C ASN A 121 -3.06 17.63 -24.55
N PRO A 122 -1.74 17.83 -24.66
CA PRO A 122 -1.14 19.14 -24.67
C PRO A 122 -1.48 19.97 -25.92
N ASP A 123 -1.80 19.30 -27.01
CA ASP A 123 -2.05 19.92 -28.32
C ASP A 123 -3.53 20.23 -28.56
N ASP A 124 -4.44 19.62 -27.80
CA ASP A 124 -5.87 19.83 -27.94
C ASP A 124 -6.41 20.79 -26.88
N LYS A 125 -6.71 22.03 -27.30
CA LYS A 125 -7.28 23.10 -26.48
C LYS A 125 -8.81 23.10 -26.41
N SER A 126 -9.46 22.05 -26.84
CA SER A 126 -10.93 21.95 -26.92
C SER A 126 -11.61 21.53 -25.61
N SER A 127 -11.04 21.83 -24.45
CA SER A 127 -11.70 21.55 -23.17
C SER A 127 -13.07 22.23 -23.11
N HIS A 128 -14.10 21.48 -22.74
CA HIS A 128 -15.45 22.02 -22.56
C HIS A 128 -15.69 22.59 -21.15
N ILE A 129 -14.66 22.68 -20.32
CA ILE A 129 -14.70 23.38 -19.03
C ILE A 129 -13.62 24.47 -18.99
N PRO A 130 -13.75 25.52 -19.82
CA PRO A 130 -12.74 26.59 -19.89
C PRO A 130 -12.60 27.35 -18.56
N SER A 131 -13.66 27.40 -17.74
CA SER A 131 -13.69 28.07 -16.44
C SER A 131 -12.76 27.48 -15.39
N LEU A 132 -12.29 26.23 -15.55
CA LEU A 132 -11.30 25.62 -14.68
C LEU A 132 -9.85 25.89 -15.12
N GLY A 133 -9.66 26.76 -16.14
CA GLY A 133 -8.37 27.38 -16.47
C GLY A 133 -7.35 26.48 -17.18
N ARG A 134 -7.64 25.23 -17.47
CA ARG A 134 -6.68 24.33 -18.11
C ARG A 134 -6.68 24.36 -19.64
N GLY A 135 -7.84 24.56 -20.26
CA GLY A 135 -8.00 24.71 -21.72
C GLY A 135 -7.69 23.44 -22.53
N ASN A 136 -6.90 22.51 -22.02
CA ASN A 136 -6.55 21.28 -22.69
C ASN A 136 -7.64 20.22 -22.52
N LYS A 137 -7.82 19.41 -23.54
CA LYS A 137 -8.71 18.26 -23.47
C LYS A 137 -8.11 17.18 -22.57
N ILE A 138 -8.93 16.66 -21.67
CA ILE A 138 -8.61 15.51 -20.84
C ILE A 138 -9.46 14.34 -21.32
N THR A 139 -8.83 13.22 -21.57
CA THR A 139 -9.46 11.93 -21.84
C THR A 139 -9.29 11.02 -20.65
N PHE A 140 -10.13 10.02 -20.51
CA PHE A 140 -9.97 8.98 -19.50
C PHE A 140 -10.31 7.61 -20.06
N GLU A 141 -9.70 6.60 -19.50
CA GLU A 141 -10.02 5.20 -19.80
C GLU A 141 -9.93 4.33 -18.54
N HIS A 142 -10.78 3.31 -18.49
CA HIS A 142 -10.67 2.24 -17.52
C HIS A 142 -9.63 1.24 -18.02
N ILE A 143 -8.59 1.01 -17.22
CA ILE A 143 -7.50 0.12 -17.60
C ILE A 143 -7.68 -1.27 -16.97
N ASN A 144 -7.34 -2.30 -17.74
CA ASN A 144 -7.25 -3.65 -17.21
C ASN A 144 -5.80 -3.91 -16.75
N VAL A 145 -5.64 -4.25 -15.48
CA VAL A 145 -4.32 -4.56 -14.91
C VAL A 145 -4.09 -6.07 -14.98
N PRO A 146 -3.17 -6.55 -15.84
CA PRO A 146 -2.88 -7.97 -15.95
C PRO A 146 -2.06 -8.46 -14.75
N ASP A 147 -2.23 -9.73 -14.41
CA ASP A 147 -1.48 -10.41 -13.34
C ASP A 147 -0.02 -10.74 -13.71
N ARG A 148 0.38 -10.43 -14.93
CA ARG A 148 1.74 -10.59 -15.47
C ARG A 148 2.32 -12.00 -15.31
N GLN A 149 1.51 -13.04 -15.49
CA GLN A 149 1.94 -14.45 -15.51
C GLN A 149 3.08 -14.70 -16.51
N ASP A 150 3.14 -13.91 -17.57
CA ASP A 150 4.18 -13.94 -18.60
C ASP A 150 5.60 -13.73 -18.06
N LEU A 151 5.75 -13.11 -16.89
CA LEU A 151 7.03 -12.86 -16.23
C LEU A 151 7.48 -13.99 -15.31
N LEU A 152 6.65 -15.02 -15.13
CA LEU A 152 6.91 -16.09 -14.17
C LEU A 152 7.25 -17.43 -14.87
N PRO A 153 8.08 -18.27 -14.24
CA PRO A 153 8.20 -19.67 -14.63
C PRO A 153 6.82 -20.35 -14.66
N LYS A 154 6.58 -21.21 -15.67
CA LYS A 154 5.28 -21.86 -15.91
C LYS A 154 4.76 -22.63 -14.69
N GLU A 155 5.68 -23.19 -13.89
CA GLU A 155 5.39 -24.00 -12.71
C GLU A 155 4.71 -23.19 -11.60
N ILE A 156 5.02 -21.89 -11.49
CA ILE A 156 4.49 -21.01 -10.45
C ILE A 156 3.52 -19.96 -10.98
N ALA A 157 3.46 -19.73 -12.28
CA ALA A 157 2.58 -18.75 -12.90
C ALA A 157 1.10 -18.91 -12.51
N ARG A 158 0.62 -20.15 -12.37
CA ARG A 158 -0.76 -20.43 -11.95
C ARG A 158 -1.14 -19.87 -10.58
N PHE A 159 -0.18 -19.66 -9.69
CA PHE A 159 -0.43 -19.15 -8.33
C PHE A 159 -0.72 -17.65 -8.26
N THR A 160 -0.73 -16.94 -9.39
CA THR A 160 -1.26 -15.58 -9.47
C THR A 160 -2.80 -15.55 -9.35
N LYS A 161 -3.47 -16.68 -9.54
CA LYS A 161 -4.94 -16.82 -9.48
C LYS A 161 -5.39 -17.54 -8.21
N GLU A 162 -6.60 -17.22 -7.78
CA GLU A 162 -7.25 -17.87 -6.65
C GLU A 162 -7.85 -19.21 -7.06
N GLU A 163 -7.16 -20.31 -6.74
CA GLU A 163 -7.62 -21.69 -6.98
C GLU A 163 -7.14 -22.61 -5.87
N ILE A 164 -7.79 -23.77 -5.73
CA ILE A 164 -7.34 -24.84 -4.86
C ILE A 164 -6.60 -25.87 -5.73
N PHE A 165 -5.27 -25.83 -5.67
CA PHE A 165 -4.40 -26.67 -6.50
C PHE A 165 -4.12 -28.05 -5.90
N ASN A 166 -4.25 -28.19 -4.59
CA ASN A 166 -4.03 -29.45 -3.87
C ASN A 166 -5.15 -29.67 -2.85
N LYS A 167 -6.09 -30.55 -3.21
CA LYS A 167 -7.27 -30.87 -2.39
C LYS A 167 -6.91 -31.60 -1.10
N ASP A 168 -5.82 -32.35 -1.08
CA ASP A 168 -5.39 -33.11 0.12
C ASP A 168 -4.82 -32.18 1.20
N LYS A 169 -4.39 -30.99 0.80
CA LYS A 169 -3.84 -29.95 1.67
C LYS A 169 -4.71 -28.69 1.77
N GLU A 170 -5.95 -28.77 1.38
CA GLU A 170 -6.90 -27.66 1.40
C GLU A 170 -7.03 -27.05 2.80
N HIS A 171 -6.95 -27.86 3.85
CA HIS A 171 -7.00 -27.44 5.24
C HIS A 171 -5.83 -26.56 5.69
N LEU A 172 -4.72 -26.51 4.96
CA LEU A 172 -3.58 -25.65 5.25
C LEU A 172 -3.74 -24.26 4.63
N SER A 173 -4.56 -24.13 3.59
CA SER A 173 -4.84 -22.85 2.93
C SER A 173 -6.20 -22.93 2.26
N PHE A 174 -7.10 -22.02 2.55
CA PHE A 174 -8.40 -21.94 1.89
C PHE A 174 -8.27 -21.58 0.41
N ILE A 175 -7.25 -20.79 0.09
CA ILE A 175 -6.92 -20.36 -1.26
C ILE A 175 -5.41 -20.53 -1.44
N GLN A 176 -5.02 -21.31 -2.40
CA GLN A 176 -3.63 -21.67 -2.66
C GLN A 176 -2.95 -20.79 -3.71
N GLY A 177 -3.53 -19.64 -4.02
CA GLY A 177 -3.01 -18.67 -4.96
C GLY A 177 -3.75 -17.35 -4.87
N GLY A 178 -3.40 -16.40 -5.72
CA GLY A 178 -4.09 -15.11 -5.82
C GLY A 178 -3.90 -14.14 -4.66
N GLY A 179 -3.11 -14.50 -3.63
CA GLY A 179 -2.86 -13.61 -2.49
C GLY A 179 -2.28 -12.26 -2.94
N HIS A 180 -2.83 -11.15 -2.39
CA HIS A 180 -2.49 -9.79 -2.79
C HIS A 180 -2.55 -9.60 -4.32
N HIS A 181 -3.70 -9.94 -4.90
CA HIS A 181 -3.95 -9.84 -6.34
C HIS A 181 -2.91 -10.57 -7.22
N GLY A 182 -2.38 -11.69 -6.72
CA GLY A 182 -1.44 -12.53 -7.47
C GLY A 182 0.03 -12.12 -7.36
N SER A 183 0.39 -11.19 -6.48
CA SER A 183 1.76 -10.71 -6.37
C SER A 183 2.73 -11.66 -5.66
N HIS A 184 2.25 -12.59 -4.83
CA HIS A 184 3.10 -13.48 -4.06
C HIS A 184 4.09 -14.30 -4.89
N PRO A 185 3.70 -14.98 -6.00
CA PRO A 185 4.66 -15.72 -6.82
C PRO A 185 5.72 -14.81 -7.46
N HIS A 186 5.39 -13.55 -7.80
CA HIS A 186 6.36 -12.59 -8.30
C HIS A 186 7.42 -12.24 -7.24
N LEU A 187 6.99 -12.02 -6.00
CA LEU A 187 7.90 -11.69 -4.90
C LEU A 187 8.84 -12.86 -4.60
N VAL A 188 8.32 -14.09 -4.57
CA VAL A 188 9.13 -15.29 -4.36
C VAL A 188 10.11 -15.50 -5.52
N ASN A 189 9.65 -15.31 -6.76
CA ASN A 189 10.50 -15.45 -7.95
C ASN A 189 11.64 -14.43 -7.94
N GLU A 190 11.38 -13.17 -7.60
CA GLU A 190 12.40 -12.13 -7.49
C GLU A 190 13.47 -12.51 -6.44
N PHE A 191 13.04 -13.01 -5.28
CA PHE A 191 13.97 -13.45 -4.24
C PHE A 191 14.85 -14.61 -4.71
N VAL A 192 14.27 -15.63 -5.35
CA VAL A 192 15.02 -16.79 -5.87
C VAL A 192 16.00 -16.37 -6.98
N LEU A 193 15.54 -15.52 -7.91
CA LEU A 193 16.38 -15.00 -8.98
C LEU A 193 17.56 -14.17 -8.44
N SER A 194 17.32 -13.35 -7.41
CA SER A 194 18.38 -12.55 -6.80
C SER A 194 19.54 -13.41 -6.26
N ILE A 195 19.19 -14.56 -5.65
CA ILE A 195 20.19 -15.54 -5.17
C ILE A 195 20.92 -16.19 -6.35
N HIS A 196 20.17 -16.64 -7.36
CA HIS A 196 20.75 -17.32 -8.54
C HIS A 196 21.69 -16.40 -9.32
N GLU A 197 21.32 -15.14 -9.46
CA GLU A 197 22.07 -14.13 -10.21
C GLU A 197 23.12 -13.40 -9.36
N ASN A 198 23.22 -13.73 -8.06
CA ASN A 198 24.12 -13.09 -7.11
C ASN A 198 23.99 -11.56 -7.08
N ARG A 199 22.76 -11.06 -7.01
CA ARG A 199 22.41 -9.64 -6.94
C ARG A 199 21.49 -9.36 -5.74
N GLN A 200 21.36 -8.09 -5.40
CA GLN A 200 20.34 -7.68 -4.43
C GLN A 200 18.92 -7.89 -5.02
N PRO A 201 17.96 -8.37 -4.21
CA PRO A 201 16.55 -8.40 -4.60
C PRO A 201 15.99 -6.97 -4.68
N TRP A 202 14.91 -6.81 -5.41
CA TRP A 202 14.12 -5.61 -5.35
C TRP A 202 12.69 -5.93 -4.83
N PRO A 203 12.22 -5.27 -3.75
CA PRO A 203 12.94 -4.35 -2.89
C PRO A 203 13.95 -5.06 -1.99
N ASN A 204 15.08 -4.44 -1.70
CA ASN A 204 16.06 -4.93 -0.75
C ASN A 204 15.74 -4.53 0.69
N GLY A 205 16.57 -4.98 1.66
CA GLY A 205 16.36 -4.74 3.08
C GLY A 205 16.32 -3.25 3.45
N SER A 206 17.15 -2.41 2.83
CA SER A 206 17.19 -0.96 3.13
C SER A 206 15.96 -0.23 2.61
N ILE A 207 15.50 -0.58 1.41
CA ILE A 207 14.25 -0.05 0.83
C ILE A 207 13.07 -0.40 1.72
N THR A 208 12.94 -1.67 2.11
CA THR A 208 11.82 -2.11 2.94
C THR A 208 11.88 -1.55 4.36
N ALA A 209 13.08 -1.32 4.92
CA ALA A 209 13.25 -0.63 6.19
C ALA A 209 12.75 0.82 6.11
N ASN A 210 13.04 1.55 5.02
CA ASN A 210 12.51 2.89 4.80
C ASN A 210 10.97 2.89 4.72
N TRP A 211 10.37 1.90 4.05
CA TRP A 211 8.92 1.80 3.96
C TRP A 211 8.28 1.52 5.33
N ALA A 212 8.89 0.64 6.13
CA ALA A 212 8.40 0.32 7.47
C ALA A 212 8.56 1.49 8.44
N ALA A 213 9.72 2.18 8.41
CA ALA A 213 10.00 3.32 9.26
C ALA A 213 9.00 4.47 9.04
N ALA A 214 8.55 4.67 7.81
CA ALA A 214 7.53 5.68 7.50
C ALA A 214 6.27 5.48 8.35
N GLY A 215 5.76 4.26 8.42
CA GLY A 215 4.58 3.95 9.23
C GLY A 215 4.80 4.05 10.74
N ILE A 216 5.96 3.60 11.23
CA ILE A 216 6.32 3.69 12.65
C ILE A 216 6.39 5.16 13.09
N CYS A 217 7.10 6.00 12.33
CA CYS A 217 7.20 7.43 12.60
C CYS A 217 5.85 8.15 12.48
N ALA A 218 4.96 7.68 11.59
CA ALA A 218 3.61 8.23 11.49
C ALA A 218 2.80 7.97 12.76
N HIS A 219 2.82 6.74 13.29
CA HIS A 219 2.17 6.45 14.56
C HIS A 219 2.74 7.28 15.72
N GLU A 220 4.07 7.41 15.81
CA GLU A 220 4.72 8.29 16.79
C GLU A 220 4.19 9.72 16.71
N SER A 221 4.10 10.27 15.50
CA SER A 221 3.52 11.60 15.28
C SER A 221 2.07 11.70 15.77
N ALA A 222 1.24 10.68 15.51
CA ALA A 222 -0.15 10.65 15.97
C ALA A 222 -0.24 10.64 17.51
N MET A 223 0.62 9.87 18.17
CA MET A 223 0.67 9.82 19.64
C MET A 223 1.17 11.13 20.27
N GLU A 224 1.87 11.96 19.50
CA GLU A 224 2.37 13.26 19.92
C GLU A 224 1.54 14.44 19.36
N GLY A 225 0.28 14.19 19.02
CA GLY A 225 -0.66 15.23 18.59
C GLY A 225 -0.37 15.83 17.22
N GLY A 226 0.28 15.07 16.34
CA GLY A 226 0.59 15.50 14.97
C GLY A 226 1.94 16.20 14.83
N ARG A 227 2.85 16.07 15.81
CA ARG A 227 4.18 16.63 15.72
C ARG A 227 4.94 16.09 14.50
N LYS A 228 5.69 16.98 13.81
CA LYS A 228 6.58 16.56 12.72
C LYS A 228 7.64 15.59 13.25
N ILE A 229 7.69 14.39 12.66
CA ILE A 229 8.74 13.40 12.92
C ILE A 229 9.62 13.28 11.68
N LEU A 230 10.94 13.31 11.87
CA LEU A 230 11.90 13.00 10.83
C LEU A 230 12.05 11.49 10.69
N ILE A 231 12.00 10.99 9.47
CA ILE A 231 12.08 9.57 9.16
C ILE A 231 13.53 9.22 8.84
N PRO A 232 14.13 8.21 9.48
CA PRO A 232 15.48 7.76 9.17
C PRO A 232 15.58 7.21 7.74
N ASN A 233 16.73 7.42 7.09
CA ASN A 233 17.01 6.86 5.77
C ASN A 233 18.07 5.77 5.87
N PHE A 234 17.65 4.52 5.72
CA PHE A 234 18.51 3.34 5.81
C PHE A 234 19.32 3.05 4.53
N GLN A 235 19.06 3.75 3.43
CA GLN A 235 19.87 3.59 2.21
C GLN A 235 21.25 4.24 2.32
N LYS A 236 21.39 5.28 3.15
CA LYS A 236 22.67 5.99 3.35
C LYS A 236 23.73 5.16 4.06
N ASP A 237 23.34 4.09 4.75
CA ASP A 237 24.25 3.28 5.55
C ASP A 237 24.92 2.14 4.74
N PHE A 238 24.63 2.04 3.43
CA PHE A 238 25.08 0.96 2.55
C PHE A 238 25.76 1.47 1.25
N GLU A 239 26.01 2.78 1.16
CA GLU A 239 26.91 3.42 0.17
C GLU A 239 28.33 3.54 0.75
#